data_265d42618e7d85bae952bdc5c0bf2ad1
#
_entry.id   265d42618e7d85bae952bdc5c0bf2ad1
#
_cell.length_a   1.000
_cell.length_b   1.000
_cell.length_c   1.000
_cell.angle_alpha   90.00
_cell.angle_beta   90.00
_cell.angle_gamma   90.00
#
_symmetry.space_group_name_H-M   'P 1'
#
loop_
_entity.id
_entity.type
_entity.pdbx_description
1 polymer ?
#
loop_
_entity_poly.entity_id
_entity_poly.type
_entity_poly.pdbx_seq_one_letter_code
_entity_poly.pdbx_strand_id
1 'polypeptide(L)'
;MTQCKRKLNSQRNIWLAGLFLMCASVTQVHAQVVQPSSLSVADNSIQASISLSNAIAVDVTVEFENSIGLHANNIDVQATLLDPTDPSIVDRLPSSLINADSAFPVMVSISPKAEAGFGFEGVAMVELYTTALHYVEGTPLRLFRSHDNGEFEDITMLTASGSFRARGNTGSFSDFIILADTRPLSTVLNEKFNALNNVLSGNRNEISSGLLNPIDVAMSSLYSALTLQNYTVALAHVDTLISLLESANGNAVPDVWRSSNDITNVKGELLTHLYTLRFSLRTN
;
A
#
# COMPACT_ATOMS: atom_id res chain seq x y z
N MET A 1 57.79 -27.75 -80.82
CA MET A 1 57.89 -28.03 -79.34
C MET A 1 57.78 -26.71 -78.62
N THR A 2 56.66 -26.30 -78.22
CA THR A 2 56.52 -25.22 -77.24
C THR A 2 55.07 -25.22 -76.74
N GLN A 3 54.90 -25.54 -75.47
CA GLN A 3 53.59 -25.64 -74.80
C GLN A 3 53.07 -24.26 -74.46
N CYS A 4 51.80 -24.01 -74.80
CA CYS A 4 51.08 -22.83 -74.44
C CYS A 4 50.23 -23.15 -73.18
N LYS A 5 50.56 -22.56 -72.00
CA LYS A 5 49.79 -22.66 -70.80
C LYS A 5 48.73 -21.58 -70.80
N ARG A 6 47.44 -21.99 -70.86
CA ARG A 6 46.28 -21.12 -70.59
C ARG A 6 46.09 -20.95 -69.07
N LYS A 7 46.12 -19.71 -68.56
CA LYS A 7 45.69 -19.35 -67.25
C LYS A 7 44.16 -19.19 -67.22
N LEU A 8 43.42 -19.96 -66.44
CA LEU A 8 42.05 -19.72 -66.06
C LEU A 8 42.01 -18.69 -64.91
N ASN A 9 41.40 -17.55 -65.17
CA ASN A 9 41.01 -16.62 -64.11
C ASN A 9 39.63 -17.01 -63.57
N SER A 10 39.60 -17.52 -62.32
CA SER A 10 38.37 -17.73 -61.58
C SER A 10 38.08 -16.48 -60.76
N GLN A 11 37.10 -15.68 -61.21
CA GLN A 11 36.54 -14.61 -60.37
C GLN A 11 35.55 -15.20 -59.38
N ARG A 12 35.91 -15.20 -58.07
CA ARG A 12 35.01 -15.54 -56.98
C ARG A 12 34.27 -14.28 -56.54
N ASN A 13 32.99 -14.19 -56.89
CA ASN A 13 32.11 -13.19 -56.36
C ASN A 13 31.83 -13.50 -54.87
N ILE A 14 32.39 -12.68 -53.98
CA ILE A 14 32.10 -12.70 -52.56
C ILE A 14 30.91 -11.76 -52.34
N TRP A 15 29.74 -12.36 -52.09
CA TRP A 15 28.57 -11.64 -51.59
C TRP A 15 28.80 -11.38 -50.11
N LEU A 16 29.11 -10.14 -49.71
CA LEU A 16 29.05 -9.69 -48.34
C LEU A 16 27.59 -9.47 -47.97
N ALA A 17 26.99 -10.44 -47.29
CA ALA A 17 25.72 -10.24 -46.60
C ALA A 17 25.99 -9.38 -45.36
N GLY A 18 25.70 -8.09 -45.43
CA GLY A 18 25.71 -7.21 -44.27
C GLY A 18 24.58 -7.54 -43.33
N LEU A 19 24.88 -8.20 -42.21
CA LEU A 19 23.97 -8.43 -41.12
C LEU A 19 23.82 -7.09 -40.37
N PHE A 20 22.74 -6.35 -40.68
CA PHE A 20 22.34 -5.19 -39.87
C PHE A 20 21.78 -5.70 -38.52
N LEU A 21 22.62 -5.68 -37.48
CA LEU A 21 22.18 -5.89 -36.12
C LEU A 21 21.46 -4.59 -35.67
N MET A 22 20.12 -4.55 -35.81
CA MET A 22 19.31 -3.55 -35.15
C MET A 22 19.41 -3.80 -33.63
N CYS A 23 20.28 -3.08 -32.95
CA CYS A 23 20.21 -2.90 -31.50
C CYS A 23 18.93 -2.11 -31.21
N ALA A 24 17.85 -2.81 -30.89
CA ALA A 24 16.72 -2.21 -30.22
C ALA A 24 17.22 -1.78 -28.83
N SER A 25 17.51 -0.49 -28.67
CA SER A 25 17.72 0.11 -27.36
C SER A 25 16.39 0.02 -26.62
N VAL A 26 16.25 -0.96 -25.74
CA VAL A 26 15.20 -0.99 -24.75
C VAL A 26 15.50 0.18 -23.81
N THR A 27 14.80 1.29 -24.00
CA THR A 27 14.77 2.37 -23.03
C THR A 27 14.08 1.83 -21.80
N GLN A 28 14.84 1.46 -20.79
CA GLN A 28 14.27 1.18 -19.47
C GLN A 28 13.67 2.49 -18.98
N VAL A 29 12.35 2.54 -18.90
CA VAL A 29 11.64 3.60 -18.19
C VAL A 29 11.97 3.40 -16.71
N HIS A 30 12.92 4.16 -16.20
CA HIS A 30 13.22 4.17 -14.78
C HIS A 30 12.04 4.87 -14.09
N ALA A 31 11.52 4.25 -13.05
CA ALA A 31 10.51 4.86 -12.20
C ALA A 31 11.02 6.23 -11.71
N GLN A 32 10.31 7.29 -12.04
CA GLN A 32 10.71 8.64 -11.67
C GLN A 32 10.29 8.93 -10.24
N VAL A 33 11.27 9.02 -9.34
CA VAL A 33 11.06 9.44 -7.95
C VAL A 33 11.03 10.96 -7.87
N VAL A 34 9.99 11.51 -7.26
CA VAL A 34 9.76 12.95 -7.10
C VAL A 34 9.63 13.32 -5.62
N GLN A 35 10.38 14.33 -5.20
CA GLN A 35 10.30 14.89 -3.86
C GLN A 35 9.15 15.88 -3.75
N PRO A 36 8.60 16.14 -2.55
CA PRO A 36 7.58 17.14 -2.34
C PRO A 36 8.01 18.54 -2.78
N SER A 37 7.12 19.24 -3.45
CA SER A 37 7.27 20.68 -3.70
C SER A 37 7.02 21.50 -2.42
N SER A 38 6.23 20.95 -1.48
CA SER A 38 6.05 21.48 -0.13
C SER A 38 5.95 20.32 0.87
N LEU A 39 6.62 20.46 2.01
CA LEU A 39 6.54 19.53 3.14
C LEU A 39 6.38 20.36 4.42
N SER A 40 5.29 20.14 5.14
CA SER A 40 5.02 20.72 6.44
C SER A 40 4.86 19.62 7.48
N VAL A 41 5.57 19.76 8.58
CA VAL A 41 5.48 18.84 9.72
C VAL A 41 5.22 19.68 10.95
N ALA A 42 4.11 19.44 11.63
CA ALA A 42 3.70 20.18 12.81
C ALA A 42 2.95 19.26 13.78
N ASP A 43 3.28 19.38 15.06
CA ASP A 43 2.67 18.63 16.15
C ASP A 43 2.54 17.12 15.83
N ASN A 44 1.33 16.67 15.51
CA ASN A 44 0.99 15.28 15.21
C ASN A 44 0.62 15.10 13.72
N SER A 45 1.15 15.91 12.80
CA SER A 45 0.77 15.81 11.40
C SER A 45 1.91 16.07 10.41
N ILE A 46 1.77 15.44 9.23
CA ILE A 46 2.61 15.65 8.06
C ILE A 46 1.68 16.03 6.92
N GLN A 47 2.05 17.08 6.17
CA GLN A 47 1.39 17.47 4.93
C GLN A 47 2.43 17.64 3.84
N ALA A 48 2.24 16.99 2.71
CA ALA A 48 3.14 17.09 1.57
C ALA A 48 2.35 17.26 0.27
N SER A 49 2.82 18.13 -0.63
CA SER A 49 2.29 18.24 -1.99
C SER A 49 3.36 17.83 -2.98
N ILE A 50 3.05 16.90 -3.87
CA ILE A 50 4.00 16.32 -4.83
C ILE A 50 3.40 16.42 -6.23
N SER A 51 4.11 17.10 -7.15
CA SER A 51 3.70 17.23 -8.54
C SER A 51 4.61 16.35 -9.41
N LEU A 52 4.06 15.27 -9.98
CA LEU A 52 4.79 14.32 -10.81
C LEU A 52 4.78 14.76 -12.29
N SER A 53 3.71 15.44 -12.71
CA SER A 53 3.57 16.05 -14.05
C SER A 53 2.56 17.18 -14.00
N ASN A 54 2.31 17.85 -15.13
CA ASN A 54 1.28 18.88 -15.23
C ASN A 54 -0.15 18.35 -14.96
N ALA A 55 -0.36 17.04 -15.12
CA ALA A 55 -1.68 16.40 -14.95
C ALA A 55 -1.78 15.51 -13.70
N ILE A 56 -0.65 15.14 -13.09
CA ILE A 56 -0.60 14.19 -11.98
C ILE A 56 0.07 14.85 -10.78
N ALA A 57 -0.72 15.10 -9.75
CA ALA A 57 -0.25 15.56 -8.46
C ALA A 57 -0.97 14.81 -7.34
N VAL A 58 -0.31 14.71 -6.20
CA VAL A 58 -0.86 14.11 -4.98
C VAL A 58 -0.59 15.01 -3.77
N ASP A 59 -1.63 15.26 -2.98
CA ASP A 59 -1.48 15.78 -1.63
C ASP A 59 -1.55 14.61 -0.65
N VAL A 60 -0.59 14.56 0.24
CA VAL A 60 -0.43 13.53 1.27
C VAL A 60 -0.66 14.18 2.61
N THR A 61 -1.55 13.63 3.42
CA THR A 61 -1.72 14.01 4.81
C THR A 61 -1.54 12.78 5.69
N VAL A 62 -0.73 12.92 6.74
CA VAL A 62 -0.63 11.91 7.80
C VAL A 62 -0.96 12.58 9.12
N GLU A 63 -1.85 11.97 9.88
CA GLU A 63 -2.24 12.43 11.22
C GLU A 63 -2.01 11.31 12.23
N PHE A 64 -1.41 11.65 13.38
CA PHE A 64 -1.14 10.74 14.49
C PHE A 64 -2.03 11.08 15.68
N GLU A 65 -2.45 10.07 16.44
CA GLU A 65 -3.11 10.31 17.72
C GLU A 65 -2.16 11.00 18.70
N ASN A 66 -0.94 10.48 18.81
CA ASN A 66 0.14 11.04 19.62
C ASN A 66 1.48 10.69 18.96
N SER A 67 2.37 11.67 18.80
CA SER A 67 3.70 11.45 18.21
C SER A 67 4.82 12.02 19.07
N ILE A 68 5.98 11.38 19.02
CA ILE A 68 7.21 11.80 19.70
C ILE A 68 8.32 11.91 18.66
N GLY A 69 9.07 13.00 18.69
CA GLY A 69 10.22 13.19 17.81
C GLY A 69 9.86 13.39 16.34
N LEU A 70 8.63 13.78 16.04
CA LEU A 70 8.20 14.08 14.67
C LEU A 70 8.80 15.42 14.22
N HIS A 71 9.68 15.38 13.22
CA HIS A 71 10.32 16.55 12.62
C HIS A 71 10.54 16.33 11.13
N ALA A 72 10.53 17.40 10.34
CA ALA A 72 10.74 17.33 8.88
C ALA A 72 12.05 16.63 8.49
N ASN A 73 13.09 16.69 9.34
CA ASN A 73 14.37 16.01 9.09
C ASN A 73 14.35 14.50 9.39
N ASN A 74 13.29 14.01 10.08
CA ASN A 74 13.20 12.63 10.56
C ASN A 74 12.35 11.74 9.65
N ILE A 75 11.72 12.34 8.64
CA ILE A 75 10.80 11.65 7.75
C ILE A 75 11.09 12.05 6.30
N ASP A 76 11.15 11.08 5.43
CA ASP A 76 11.22 11.27 4.00
C ASP A 76 9.87 10.89 3.38
N VAL A 77 9.31 11.80 2.58
CA VAL A 77 8.09 11.58 1.80
C VAL A 77 8.44 11.75 0.34
N GLN A 78 8.09 10.79 -0.49
CA GLN A 78 8.35 10.86 -1.93
C GLN A 78 7.22 10.18 -2.70
N ALA A 79 7.08 10.52 -3.98
CA ALA A 79 6.16 9.83 -4.87
C ALA A 79 6.92 9.30 -6.09
N THR A 80 6.49 8.15 -6.57
CA THR A 80 7.04 7.47 -7.74
C THR A 80 5.95 7.29 -8.77
N LEU A 81 6.20 7.76 -10.00
CA LEU A 81 5.35 7.43 -11.14
C LEU A 81 5.70 6.03 -11.62
N LEU A 82 4.73 5.15 -11.63
CA LEU A 82 4.90 3.72 -11.93
C LEU A 82 4.48 3.41 -13.38
N ASP A 83 5.03 2.34 -13.92
CA ASP A 83 4.40 1.60 -15.00
C ASP A 83 3.41 0.60 -14.37
N PRO A 84 2.08 0.70 -14.64
CA PRO A 84 1.10 -0.22 -14.06
C PRO A 84 1.33 -1.70 -14.40
N THR A 85 2.16 -1.98 -15.42
CA THR A 85 2.51 -3.34 -15.87
C THR A 85 3.86 -3.81 -15.34
N ASP A 86 4.56 -2.99 -14.55
CA ASP A 86 5.87 -3.33 -13.99
C ASP A 86 5.73 -4.55 -13.04
N PRO A 87 6.51 -5.62 -13.26
CA PRO A 87 6.50 -6.80 -12.39
C PRO A 87 6.72 -6.48 -10.91
N SER A 88 7.53 -5.46 -10.59
CA SER A 88 7.75 -5.03 -9.20
C SER A 88 6.48 -4.56 -8.48
N ILE A 89 5.43 -4.21 -9.22
CA ILE A 89 4.11 -3.86 -8.69
C ILE A 89 3.16 -5.04 -8.85
N VAL A 90 3.09 -5.61 -10.06
CA VAL A 90 2.13 -6.68 -10.40
C VAL A 90 2.33 -7.91 -9.51
N ASP A 91 3.57 -8.30 -9.22
CA ASP A 91 3.91 -9.46 -8.38
C ASP A 91 3.56 -9.26 -6.89
N ARG A 92 3.27 -8.01 -6.49
CA ARG A 92 2.86 -7.64 -5.12
C ARG A 92 1.34 -7.46 -4.97
N LEU A 93 0.58 -7.57 -6.06
CA LEU A 93 -0.88 -7.49 -6.01
C LEU A 93 -1.46 -8.81 -5.49
N PRO A 94 -2.37 -8.79 -4.50
CA PRO A 94 -2.97 -10.00 -3.95
C PRO A 94 -3.87 -10.74 -4.95
N SER A 95 -4.22 -10.10 -6.07
CA SER A 95 -5.09 -10.68 -7.10
C SER A 95 -4.92 -10.00 -8.45
N SER A 96 -5.11 -10.72 -9.54
CA SER A 96 -5.19 -10.16 -10.89
C SER A 96 -6.43 -9.28 -11.14
N LEU A 97 -7.38 -9.24 -10.18
CA LEU A 97 -8.55 -8.35 -10.20
C LEU A 97 -8.28 -7.00 -9.52
N ILE A 98 -7.04 -6.76 -9.11
CA ILE A 98 -6.56 -5.48 -8.57
C ILE A 98 -5.56 -4.91 -9.56
N ASN A 99 -5.69 -3.62 -9.87
CA ASN A 99 -4.79 -2.95 -10.81
C ASN A 99 -4.64 -1.46 -10.48
N ALA A 100 -3.51 -0.88 -10.91
CA ALA A 100 -3.32 0.57 -10.84
C ALA A 100 -4.11 1.26 -11.97
N ASP A 101 -4.78 2.37 -11.65
CA ASP A 101 -5.44 3.19 -12.66
C ASP A 101 -4.37 3.95 -13.47
N SER A 102 -4.47 3.89 -14.80
CA SER A 102 -3.53 4.55 -15.70
C SER A 102 -3.54 6.08 -15.60
N ALA A 103 -4.62 6.67 -15.07
CA ALA A 103 -4.70 8.11 -14.83
C ALA A 103 -3.90 8.53 -13.57
N PHE A 104 -3.66 7.60 -12.64
CA PHE A 104 -2.93 7.89 -11.40
C PHE A 104 -2.09 6.68 -10.93
N PRO A 105 -1.09 6.24 -11.70
CA PRO A 105 -0.21 5.14 -11.30
C PRO A 105 0.92 5.68 -10.40
N VAL A 106 0.55 6.13 -9.21
CA VAL A 106 1.46 6.81 -8.26
C VAL A 106 1.55 6.04 -6.98
N MET A 107 2.78 5.70 -6.59
CA MET A 107 3.12 5.18 -5.26
C MET A 107 3.73 6.28 -4.42
N VAL A 108 3.24 6.46 -3.22
CA VAL A 108 3.76 7.38 -2.21
C VAL A 108 4.51 6.57 -1.17
N SER A 109 5.78 6.87 -0.98
CA SER A 109 6.61 6.25 0.06
C SER A 109 6.81 7.23 1.22
N ILE A 110 6.53 6.77 2.44
CA ILE A 110 6.76 7.51 3.68
C ILE A 110 7.75 6.72 4.51
N SER A 111 8.96 7.25 4.68
CA SER A 111 10.09 6.54 5.28
C SER A 111 10.66 7.33 6.45
N PRO A 112 10.29 7.00 7.69
CA PRO A 112 10.95 7.55 8.88
C PRO A 112 12.39 7.07 8.98
N LYS A 113 13.29 7.96 9.41
CA LYS A 113 14.69 7.61 9.61
C LYS A 113 14.84 6.80 10.91
N ALA A 114 15.43 5.61 10.81
CA ALA A 114 15.53 4.65 11.91
C ALA A 114 16.19 5.23 13.19
N GLU A 115 17.23 6.05 13.03
CA GLU A 115 18.01 6.62 14.14
C GLU A 115 17.45 7.94 14.68
N ALA A 116 16.32 8.42 14.13
CA ALA A 116 15.82 9.75 14.42
C ALA A 116 14.95 9.87 15.66
N GLY A 117 14.65 8.76 16.34
CA GLY A 117 13.86 8.74 17.57
C GLY A 117 12.38 9.09 17.39
N PHE A 118 11.87 8.98 16.16
CA PHE A 118 10.44 9.17 15.88
C PHE A 118 9.65 7.94 16.29
N GLY A 119 8.49 8.16 16.89
CA GLY A 119 7.52 7.13 17.23
C GLY A 119 6.12 7.71 17.34
N PHE A 120 5.10 6.85 17.35
CA PHE A 120 3.71 7.24 17.60
C PHE A 120 2.95 6.15 18.36
N GLU A 121 1.87 6.54 19.03
CA GLU A 121 0.92 5.67 19.70
C GLU A 121 -0.32 5.48 18.84
N GLY A 122 -0.97 4.33 18.97
CA GLY A 122 -2.22 4.03 18.29
C GLY A 122 -2.07 3.86 16.77
N VAL A 123 -2.86 4.57 16.00
CA VAL A 123 -2.84 4.51 14.54
C VAL A 123 -2.32 5.81 13.94
N ALA A 124 -1.66 5.70 12.78
CA ALA A 124 -1.45 6.81 11.88
C ALA A 124 -2.53 6.79 10.80
N MET A 125 -3.24 7.88 10.60
CA MET A 125 -4.18 8.05 9.50
C MET A 125 -3.44 8.62 8.30
N VAL A 126 -3.52 7.94 7.16
CA VAL A 126 -2.92 8.38 5.88
C VAL A 126 -4.03 8.74 4.91
N GLU A 127 -3.94 9.91 4.31
CA GLU A 127 -4.83 10.35 3.24
C GLU A 127 -4.02 10.70 2.00
N LEU A 128 -4.45 10.17 0.85
CA LEU A 128 -4.02 10.59 -0.47
C LEU A 128 -5.16 11.31 -1.18
N TYR A 129 -4.89 12.53 -1.64
CA TYR A 129 -5.82 13.32 -2.44
C TYR A 129 -5.22 13.61 -3.81
N THR A 130 -6.02 13.44 -4.86
CA THR A 130 -5.61 13.78 -6.23
C THR A 130 -6.78 14.30 -7.07
N THR A 131 -6.47 15.19 -8.01
CA THR A 131 -7.41 15.64 -9.04
C THR A 131 -7.38 14.79 -10.30
N ALA A 132 -6.42 13.87 -10.42
CA ALA A 132 -6.30 12.98 -11.58
C ALA A 132 -7.36 11.85 -11.59
N LEU A 133 -7.97 11.56 -10.44
CA LEU A 133 -9.05 10.59 -10.30
C LEU A 133 -10.35 11.29 -9.90
N HIS A 134 -11.48 10.69 -10.26
CA HIS A 134 -12.81 11.19 -9.90
C HIS A 134 -13.55 10.20 -9.02
N TYR A 135 -14.12 10.71 -7.93
CA TYR A 135 -15.00 9.92 -7.08
C TYR A 135 -16.36 9.69 -7.76
N VAL A 136 -16.79 8.45 -7.75
CA VAL A 136 -18.17 8.03 -8.01
C VAL A 136 -18.62 7.13 -6.88
N GLU A 137 -19.91 7.17 -6.56
CA GLU A 137 -20.48 6.26 -5.56
C GLU A 137 -20.28 4.81 -6.00
N GLY A 138 -19.86 3.92 -5.09
CA GLY A 138 -19.51 2.55 -5.42
C GLY A 138 -18.19 2.37 -6.18
N THR A 139 -17.33 3.42 -6.22
CA THR A 139 -16.01 3.32 -6.87
C THR A 139 -15.23 2.11 -6.36
N PRO A 140 -14.51 1.37 -7.25
CA PRO A 140 -13.62 0.29 -6.84
C PRO A 140 -12.27 0.78 -6.30
N LEU A 141 -12.00 2.08 -6.35
CA LEU A 141 -10.72 2.63 -5.92
C LEU A 141 -10.54 2.53 -4.41
N ARG A 142 -9.38 2.00 -3.99
CA ARG A 142 -9.02 1.72 -2.60
C ARG A 142 -7.59 2.19 -2.32
N LEU A 143 -7.32 2.55 -1.07
CA LEU A 143 -5.97 2.84 -0.59
C LEU A 143 -5.32 1.54 -0.13
N PHE A 144 -4.22 1.18 -0.76
CA PHE A 144 -3.40 0.04 -0.39
C PHE A 144 -2.10 0.49 0.25
N ARG A 145 -1.60 -0.34 1.16
CA ARG A 145 -0.29 -0.23 1.80
C ARG A 145 0.54 -1.45 1.45
N SER A 146 1.85 -1.28 1.31
CA SER A 146 2.80 -2.39 1.29
C SER A 146 3.95 -2.11 2.23
N HIS A 147 4.24 -3.01 3.16
CA HIS A 147 5.35 -2.91 4.10
C HIS A 147 6.54 -3.73 3.59
N ASP A 148 7.76 -3.18 3.67
CA ASP A 148 9.02 -3.82 3.26
C ASP A 148 8.98 -4.50 1.88
N ASN A 149 8.37 -3.85 0.90
CA ASN A 149 8.14 -4.38 -0.45
C ASN A 149 7.31 -5.69 -0.49
N GLY A 150 6.54 -5.97 0.55
CA GLY A 150 5.63 -7.11 0.60
C GLY A 150 4.38 -6.93 -0.27
N GLU A 151 3.43 -7.82 -0.10
CA GLU A 151 2.13 -7.77 -0.78
C GLU A 151 1.36 -6.48 -0.41
N PHE A 152 0.59 -5.95 -1.35
CA PHE A 152 -0.27 -4.80 -1.10
C PHE A 152 -1.53 -5.21 -0.34
N GLU A 153 -1.80 -4.53 0.77
CA GLU A 153 -2.97 -4.71 1.61
C GLU A 153 -3.92 -3.51 1.53
N ASP A 154 -5.22 -3.75 1.33
CA ASP A 154 -6.22 -2.70 1.38
C ASP A 154 -6.40 -2.20 2.82
N ILE A 155 -6.12 -0.93 3.05
CA ILE A 155 -6.27 -0.22 4.34
C ILE A 155 -7.37 0.84 4.29
N THR A 156 -8.20 0.86 3.27
CA THR A 156 -9.21 1.91 3.07
C THR A 156 -10.19 1.98 4.24
N MET A 157 -10.35 3.17 4.78
CA MET A 157 -11.32 3.52 5.82
C MET A 157 -12.40 4.48 5.29
N LEU A 158 -12.05 5.30 4.30
CA LEU A 158 -12.93 6.29 3.69
C LEU A 158 -12.51 6.55 2.24
N THR A 159 -13.49 6.69 1.35
CA THR A 159 -13.33 7.36 0.05
C THR A 159 -14.31 8.52 -0.03
N ALA A 160 -13.91 9.64 -0.62
CA ALA A 160 -14.74 10.84 -0.65
C ALA A 160 -14.61 11.62 -1.96
N SER A 161 -15.66 12.41 -2.25
CA SER A 161 -15.79 13.29 -3.39
C SER A 161 -14.93 14.54 -3.28
N GLY A 162 -14.87 15.33 -4.36
CA GLY A 162 -14.02 16.50 -4.54
C GLY A 162 -12.74 16.11 -5.28
N SER A 163 -12.88 15.60 -6.54
CA SER A 163 -11.90 14.77 -7.23
C SER A 163 -11.80 13.39 -6.58
N PHE A 164 -10.67 12.90 -6.12
CA PHE A 164 -10.62 11.64 -5.38
C PHE A 164 -9.78 11.74 -4.12
N ARG A 165 -10.32 11.23 -3.05
CA ARG A 165 -9.68 11.18 -1.74
C ARG A 165 -9.83 9.77 -1.17
N ALA A 166 -8.71 9.16 -0.79
CA ALA A 166 -8.70 7.88 -0.10
C ALA A 166 -7.96 8.02 1.23
N ARG A 167 -8.57 7.52 2.30
CA ARG A 167 -8.06 7.58 3.66
C ARG A 167 -8.00 6.18 4.24
N GLY A 168 -6.91 5.86 4.91
CA GLY A 168 -6.72 4.60 5.62
C GLY A 168 -5.94 4.79 6.90
N ASN A 169 -6.00 3.80 7.79
CA ASN A 169 -5.19 3.74 8.99
C ASN A 169 -4.02 2.78 8.79
N THR A 170 -2.93 3.03 9.53
CA THR A 170 -1.76 2.14 9.54
C THR A 170 -1.13 2.12 10.94
N GLY A 171 -0.62 0.96 11.35
CA GLY A 171 0.19 0.80 12.57
C GLY A 171 1.69 0.99 12.31
N SER A 172 2.11 1.12 11.05
CA SER A 172 3.51 1.24 10.61
C SER A 172 3.63 2.04 9.32
N PHE A 173 4.84 2.49 8.96
CA PHE A 173 5.08 3.24 7.73
C PHE A 173 5.47 2.33 6.56
N SER A 174 5.21 2.82 5.32
CA SER A 174 5.26 1.98 4.13
C SER A 174 5.12 2.77 2.83
N ASP A 175 4.91 2.00 1.76
CA ASP A 175 4.45 2.48 0.47
C ASP A 175 2.91 2.48 0.42
N PHE A 176 2.33 3.52 -0.16
CA PHE A 176 0.89 3.72 -0.30
C PHE A 176 0.54 3.96 -1.76
N ILE A 177 -0.52 3.31 -2.23
CA ILE A 177 -0.98 3.41 -3.61
C ILE A 177 -2.51 3.33 -3.69
N ILE A 178 -3.12 4.05 -4.64
CA ILE A 178 -4.53 3.90 -4.95
C ILE A 178 -4.67 2.87 -6.06
N LEU A 179 -5.38 1.78 -5.80
CA LEU A 179 -5.64 0.69 -6.74
C LEU A 179 -7.14 0.49 -6.92
N ALA A 180 -7.54 0.03 -8.11
CA ALA A 180 -8.89 -0.44 -8.37
C ALA A 180 -9.00 -1.91 -7.93
N ASP A 181 -9.89 -2.20 -6.98
CA ASP A 181 -10.20 -3.54 -6.49
C ASP A 181 -11.57 -3.96 -7.00
N THR A 182 -11.59 -4.91 -7.94
CA THR A 182 -12.80 -5.43 -8.57
C THR A 182 -13.16 -6.85 -8.10
N ARG A 183 -12.55 -7.30 -7.00
CA ARG A 183 -12.82 -8.62 -6.43
C ARG A 183 -14.25 -8.70 -5.86
N PRO A 184 -14.85 -9.92 -5.84
CA PRO A 184 -16.13 -10.12 -5.16
C PRO A 184 -16.03 -9.75 -3.67
N LEU A 185 -17.08 -9.13 -3.13
CA LEU A 185 -17.14 -8.71 -1.72
C LEU A 185 -16.76 -9.83 -0.75
N SER A 186 -17.32 -11.04 -0.96
CA SER A 186 -17.04 -12.19 -0.07
C SER A 186 -15.55 -12.56 -0.04
N THR A 187 -14.84 -12.43 -1.16
CA THR A 187 -13.39 -12.64 -1.23
C THR A 187 -12.67 -11.59 -0.40
N VAL A 188 -13.00 -10.29 -0.61
CA VAL A 188 -12.40 -9.17 0.12
C VAL A 188 -12.61 -9.30 1.63
N LEU A 189 -13.83 -9.62 2.07
CA LEU A 189 -14.15 -9.77 3.49
C LEU A 189 -13.39 -10.94 4.13
N ASN A 190 -13.27 -12.08 3.44
CA ASN A 190 -12.53 -13.23 3.94
C ASN A 190 -11.03 -12.95 4.06
N GLU A 191 -10.43 -12.27 3.08
CA GLU A 191 -9.01 -11.90 3.13
C GLU A 191 -8.74 -10.92 4.27
N LYS A 192 -9.57 -9.87 4.43
CA LYS A 192 -9.44 -8.92 5.53
C LYS A 192 -9.62 -9.57 6.91
N PHE A 193 -10.55 -10.51 7.04
CA PHE A 193 -10.70 -11.29 8.27
C PHE A 193 -9.48 -12.17 8.54
N ASN A 194 -8.93 -12.83 7.51
CA ASN A 194 -7.74 -13.65 7.66
C ASN A 194 -6.52 -12.82 8.05
N ALA A 195 -6.33 -11.63 7.45
CA ALA A 195 -5.26 -10.70 7.81
C ALA A 195 -5.38 -10.26 9.28
N LEU A 196 -6.56 -9.84 9.72
CA LEU A 196 -6.86 -9.53 11.13
C LEU A 196 -6.52 -10.71 12.06
N ASN A 197 -6.97 -11.91 11.71
CA ASN A 197 -6.73 -13.13 12.49
C ASN A 197 -5.25 -13.50 12.55
N ASN A 198 -4.49 -13.28 11.47
CA ASN A 198 -3.04 -13.52 11.43
C ASN A 198 -2.30 -12.57 12.37
N VAL A 199 -2.62 -11.27 12.36
CA VAL A 199 -2.04 -10.30 13.30
C VAL A 199 -2.37 -10.66 14.73
N LEU A 200 -3.63 -10.99 15.04
CA LEU A 200 -4.05 -11.42 16.38
C LEU A 200 -3.31 -12.67 16.83
N SER A 201 -3.23 -13.69 15.96
CA SER A 201 -2.60 -14.98 16.28
C SER A 201 -1.10 -14.86 16.50
N GLY A 202 -0.42 -14.04 15.68
CA GLY A 202 1.02 -13.79 15.79
C GLY A 202 1.43 -13.07 17.07
N ASN A 203 0.52 -12.23 17.64
CA ASN A 203 0.82 -11.36 18.78
C ASN A 203 0.04 -11.71 20.05
N ARG A 204 -0.58 -12.90 20.14
CA ARG A 204 -1.42 -13.29 21.29
C ARG A 204 -0.71 -13.18 22.64
N ASN A 205 0.58 -13.50 22.69
CA ASN A 205 1.37 -13.49 23.93
C ASN A 205 1.65 -12.07 24.46
N GLU A 206 1.46 -11.06 23.63
CA GLU A 206 1.66 -9.64 23.97
C GLU A 206 0.35 -8.97 24.43
N ILE A 207 -0.78 -9.65 24.28
CA ILE A 207 -2.11 -9.15 24.67
C ILE A 207 -2.48 -9.73 26.03
N SER A 208 -2.90 -8.87 26.94
CA SER A 208 -3.34 -9.31 28.28
C SER A 208 -4.55 -10.26 28.20
N SER A 209 -4.61 -11.26 29.06
CA SER A 209 -5.71 -12.25 29.07
C SER A 209 -7.08 -11.61 29.31
N GLY A 210 -7.13 -10.51 30.06
CA GLY A 210 -8.36 -9.74 30.27
C GLY A 210 -8.93 -9.13 29.03
N LEU A 211 -8.08 -8.71 28.09
CA LEU A 211 -8.48 -8.16 26.79
C LEU A 211 -8.67 -9.28 25.75
N LEU A 212 -7.82 -10.31 25.76
CA LEU A 212 -7.82 -11.38 24.77
C LEU A 212 -9.11 -12.20 24.78
N ASN A 213 -9.64 -12.52 25.98
CA ASN A 213 -10.87 -13.31 26.09
C ASN A 213 -12.09 -12.67 25.38
N PRO A 214 -12.45 -11.40 25.62
CA PRO A 214 -13.54 -10.77 24.89
C PRO A 214 -13.24 -10.60 23.39
N ILE A 215 -11.98 -10.40 22.99
CA ILE A 215 -11.60 -10.39 21.56
C ILE A 215 -11.89 -11.75 20.93
N ASP A 216 -11.48 -12.86 21.53
CA ASP A 216 -11.70 -14.21 20.98
C ASP A 216 -13.19 -14.52 20.78
N VAL A 217 -14.04 -14.12 21.73
CA VAL A 217 -15.49 -14.29 21.61
C VAL A 217 -16.05 -13.48 20.44
N ALA A 218 -15.63 -12.21 20.32
CA ALA A 218 -16.09 -11.34 19.23
C ALA A 218 -15.56 -11.80 17.87
N MET A 219 -14.30 -12.27 17.78
CA MET A 219 -13.71 -12.82 16.55
C MET A 219 -14.45 -14.09 16.09
N SER A 220 -14.78 -15.00 17.00
CA SER A 220 -15.55 -16.23 16.68
C SER A 220 -16.94 -15.89 16.15
N SER A 221 -17.59 -14.89 16.75
CA SER A 221 -18.91 -14.41 16.34
C SER A 221 -18.85 -13.69 14.99
N LEU A 222 -17.84 -12.88 14.75
CA LEU A 222 -17.55 -12.22 13.47
C LEU A 222 -17.36 -13.25 12.37
N TYR A 223 -16.51 -14.26 12.60
CA TYR A 223 -16.30 -15.35 11.64
C TYR A 223 -17.61 -16.04 11.24
N SER A 224 -18.45 -16.38 12.24
CA SER A 224 -19.75 -17.01 12.02
C SER A 224 -20.68 -16.12 11.19
N ALA A 225 -20.73 -14.82 11.50
CA ALA A 225 -21.56 -13.86 10.78
C ALA A 225 -21.10 -13.68 9.31
N LEU A 226 -19.79 -13.61 9.05
CA LEU A 226 -19.22 -13.54 7.71
C LEU A 226 -19.54 -14.81 6.89
N THR A 227 -19.37 -15.99 7.50
CA THR A 227 -19.67 -17.28 6.86
C THR A 227 -21.16 -17.39 6.46
N LEU A 228 -22.06 -16.86 7.29
CA LEU A 228 -23.50 -16.81 7.03
C LEU A 228 -23.92 -15.61 6.15
N GLN A 229 -22.96 -14.79 5.72
CA GLN A 229 -23.18 -13.55 4.96
C GLN A 229 -24.13 -12.57 5.67
N ASN A 230 -24.20 -12.63 7.01
CA ASN A 230 -24.96 -11.69 7.81
C ASN A 230 -24.14 -10.44 8.11
N TYR A 231 -24.00 -9.56 7.13
CA TYR A 231 -23.11 -8.40 7.19
C TYR A 231 -23.51 -7.38 8.24
N THR A 232 -24.79 -7.26 8.58
CA THR A 232 -25.25 -6.39 9.68
C THR A 232 -24.72 -6.88 11.03
N VAL A 233 -24.79 -8.19 11.28
CA VAL A 233 -24.25 -8.79 12.52
C VAL A 233 -22.72 -8.75 12.52
N ALA A 234 -22.08 -9.02 11.36
CA ALA A 234 -20.63 -8.91 11.21
C ALA A 234 -20.14 -7.49 11.57
N LEU A 235 -20.84 -6.45 11.06
CA LEU A 235 -20.51 -5.05 11.36
C LEU A 235 -20.58 -4.75 12.86
N ALA A 236 -21.61 -5.24 13.56
CA ALA A 236 -21.74 -5.05 15.01
C ALA A 236 -20.58 -5.69 15.80
N HIS A 237 -20.08 -6.85 15.37
CA HIS A 237 -18.93 -7.49 15.99
C HIS A 237 -17.61 -6.74 15.68
N VAL A 238 -17.47 -6.21 14.46
CA VAL A 238 -16.32 -5.34 14.13
C VAL A 238 -16.33 -4.08 15.00
N ASP A 239 -17.48 -3.40 15.14
CA ASP A 239 -17.60 -2.21 16.01
C ASP A 239 -17.31 -2.56 17.50
N THR A 240 -17.70 -3.76 17.95
CA THR A 240 -17.34 -4.25 19.29
C THR A 240 -15.83 -4.42 19.45
N LEU A 241 -15.15 -5.06 18.48
CA LEU A 241 -13.70 -5.25 18.48
C LEU A 241 -12.95 -3.93 18.46
N ILE A 242 -13.39 -2.97 17.64
CA ILE A 242 -12.82 -1.61 17.61
C ILE A 242 -12.93 -0.98 19.00
N SER A 243 -14.11 -1.00 19.62
CA SER A 243 -14.33 -0.39 20.94
C SER A 243 -13.48 -1.03 22.05
N LEU A 244 -13.27 -2.35 21.99
CA LEU A 244 -12.38 -3.07 22.93
C LEU A 244 -10.93 -2.59 22.81
N LEU A 245 -10.44 -2.45 21.56
CA LEU A 245 -9.06 -2.04 21.31
C LEU A 245 -8.85 -0.54 21.57
N GLU A 246 -9.78 0.33 21.15
CA GLU A 246 -9.69 1.77 21.42
C GLU A 246 -9.65 2.08 22.93
N SER A 247 -10.44 1.34 23.73
CA SER A 247 -10.47 1.51 25.19
C SER A 247 -9.26 0.88 25.92
N ALA A 248 -8.49 0.01 25.24
CA ALA A 248 -7.33 -0.63 25.80
C ALA A 248 -6.12 0.30 25.84
N ASN A 249 -5.32 0.23 26.91
CA ASN A 249 -4.05 0.96 27.03
C ASN A 249 -2.86 0.08 26.65
N GLY A 250 -1.67 0.66 26.52
CA GLY A 250 -0.44 -0.03 26.16
C GLY A 250 0.01 -1.15 27.10
N ASN A 251 -0.53 -1.23 28.33
CA ASN A 251 -0.29 -2.38 29.22
C ASN A 251 -1.17 -3.59 28.88
N ALA A 252 -2.29 -3.36 28.20
CA ALA A 252 -3.20 -4.42 27.79
C ALA A 252 -2.88 -4.97 26.39
N VAL A 253 -2.38 -4.11 25.52
CA VAL A 253 -1.92 -4.43 24.16
C VAL A 253 -0.87 -3.40 23.73
N PRO A 254 0.31 -3.80 23.17
CA PRO A 254 1.30 -2.85 22.68
C PRO A 254 0.70 -1.90 21.66
N ASP A 255 0.86 -0.59 21.88
CA ASP A 255 0.24 0.47 21.08
C ASP A 255 1.22 1.50 20.55
N VAL A 256 2.52 1.24 20.65
CA VAL A 256 3.59 2.14 20.20
C VAL A 256 4.32 1.56 19.00
N TRP A 257 4.50 2.37 17.97
CA TRP A 257 5.43 2.13 16.88
C TRP A 257 6.66 3.05 16.99
N ARG A 258 7.85 2.57 16.61
CA ARG A 258 9.08 3.35 16.54
C ARG A 258 9.79 3.17 15.21
N SER A 259 10.48 4.23 14.75
CA SER A 259 11.28 4.22 13.53
C SER A 259 12.43 3.22 13.56
N SER A 260 12.88 2.78 14.74
CA SER A 260 13.86 1.71 14.92
C SER A 260 13.32 0.30 14.65
N ASN A 261 12.01 0.13 14.48
CA ASN A 261 11.32 -1.15 14.27
C ASN A 261 11.65 -2.22 15.34
N ASP A 262 11.95 -1.79 16.57
CA ASP A 262 12.30 -2.67 17.69
C ASP A 262 11.08 -3.19 18.46
N ILE A 263 9.90 -2.61 18.22
CA ILE A 263 8.63 -3.01 18.82
C ILE A 263 7.51 -3.00 17.77
N THR A 264 6.57 -3.91 17.93
CA THR A 264 5.37 -4.00 17.09
C THR A 264 4.21 -3.25 17.73
N ASN A 265 3.59 -2.34 16.99
CA ASN A 265 2.34 -1.68 17.39
C ASN A 265 1.14 -2.60 17.10
N VAL A 266 0.93 -3.57 17.99
CA VAL A 266 -0.11 -4.61 17.83
C VAL A 266 -1.51 -3.99 17.76
N LYS A 267 -1.80 -3.01 18.65
CA LYS A 267 -3.09 -2.30 18.67
C LYS A 267 -3.34 -1.58 17.35
N GLY A 268 -2.35 -0.84 16.83
CA GLY A 268 -2.46 -0.10 15.58
C GLY A 268 -2.70 -1.01 14.38
N GLU A 269 -2.00 -2.14 14.28
CA GLU A 269 -2.21 -3.11 13.20
C GLU A 269 -3.59 -3.77 13.28
N LEU A 270 -4.05 -4.19 14.47
CA LEU A 270 -5.39 -4.75 14.64
C LEU A 270 -6.49 -3.75 14.27
N LEU A 271 -6.36 -2.48 14.70
CA LEU A 271 -7.30 -1.43 14.35
C LEU A 271 -7.30 -1.14 12.85
N THR A 272 -6.14 -1.15 12.20
CA THR A 272 -6.03 -0.99 10.74
C THR A 272 -6.90 -2.01 10.00
N HIS A 273 -6.77 -3.30 10.33
CA HIS A 273 -7.58 -4.34 9.70
C HIS A 273 -9.07 -4.26 10.04
N LEU A 274 -9.42 -3.85 11.26
CA LEU A 274 -10.81 -3.69 11.67
C LEU A 274 -11.48 -2.50 10.96
N TYR A 275 -10.82 -1.37 10.83
CA TYR A 275 -11.37 -0.20 10.13
C TYR A 275 -11.59 -0.47 8.64
N THR A 276 -10.65 -1.15 7.98
CA THR A 276 -10.83 -1.48 6.56
C THR A 276 -11.91 -2.56 6.34
N LEU A 277 -12.05 -3.53 7.26
CA LEU A 277 -13.13 -4.50 7.24
C LEU A 277 -14.50 -3.81 7.45
N ARG A 278 -14.59 -2.88 8.41
CA ARG A 278 -15.77 -2.03 8.64
C ARG A 278 -16.17 -1.25 7.41
N PHE A 279 -15.19 -0.64 6.73
CA PHE A 279 -15.42 0.09 5.48
C PHE A 279 -16.06 -0.83 4.42
N SER A 280 -15.47 -2.02 4.18
CA SER A 280 -15.99 -2.96 3.19
C SER A 280 -17.39 -3.48 3.53
N LEU A 281 -17.72 -3.65 4.81
CA LEU A 281 -19.07 -4.04 5.26
C LEU A 281 -20.12 -2.93 5.07
N ARG A 282 -19.71 -1.64 5.07
CA ARG A 282 -20.61 -0.48 4.96
C ARG A 282 -20.85 0.00 3.54
N THR A 283 -19.92 -0.28 2.62
CA THR A 283 -19.92 0.27 1.25
C THR A 283 -20.48 -0.69 0.21
N ASN A 284 -21.08 -1.82 0.65
CA ASN A 284 -21.66 -2.83 -0.23
C ASN A 284 -23.11 -3.16 0.13
#